data_1fbe7b1286c294df4a3f367cfe310c30
#
_entry.id   1fbe7b1286c294df4a3f367cfe310c30
#
_cell.length_a   1.000
_cell.length_b   1.000
_cell.length_c   1.000
_cell.angle_alpha   90.00
_cell.angle_beta   90.00
_cell.angle_gamma   90.00
#
_symmetry.space_group_name_H-M   'P 1'
#
loop_
_entity.id
_entity.type
_entity.pdbx_description
1 polymer ?
#
loop_
_entity_poly.entity_id
_entity_poly.type
_entity_poly.pdbx_seq_one_letter_code
_entity_poly.pdbx_strand_id
1 'polypeptide(L)'
;MTRILLALTLAAMILHPVDALRAQHIVFMIGEDEYHTWETLPEFARKELEPRGYRVTIVNAETADKNNFPGLIEALRTADLLVLSVRRRTPPAEQLGAVRAYLAAGKPLLGIRTACHAFALRPTDPPAAAPLSTWQDFDPAVLGGHYTNHYDAGPPTVVALAPRAGKHPILQGISVERLTGAGSLYKVNPLESGTTPLLMGTIPGAPPEPVAWTHTYGSKQARIFYTSLGHPDDFKNSEFRRLLFNGVEWAIGR
;
A
#
# COMPACT_ATOMS: atom_id res chain seq x y z
N MET A 1 29.20 73.07 -17.49
CA MET A 1 29.20 71.83 -18.33
C MET A 1 29.21 70.66 -17.37
N THR A 2 28.04 70.10 -17.02
CA THR A 2 27.86 69.02 -16.03
C THR A 2 27.55 67.74 -16.80
N ARG A 3 28.46 66.79 -16.73
CA ARG A 3 28.30 65.48 -17.37
C ARG A 3 27.53 64.54 -16.42
N ILE A 4 26.36 64.13 -16.84
CA ILE A 4 25.55 63.10 -16.18
C ILE A 4 26.01 61.72 -16.68
N LEU A 5 26.58 60.89 -15.79
CA LEU A 5 26.87 59.49 -16.04
C LEU A 5 25.60 58.67 -15.78
N LEU A 6 25.08 58.06 -16.82
CA LEU A 6 23.95 57.09 -16.73
C LEU A 6 24.56 55.70 -16.45
N ALA A 7 24.35 55.15 -15.24
CA ALA A 7 24.74 53.78 -14.90
C ALA A 7 23.61 52.84 -15.32
N LEU A 8 23.88 51.98 -16.32
CA LEU A 8 23.00 50.85 -16.68
C LEU A 8 23.25 49.69 -15.70
N THR A 9 22.32 49.43 -14.82
CA THR A 9 22.30 48.20 -14.03
C THR A 9 21.71 47.04 -14.84
N LEU A 10 22.56 46.10 -15.23
CA LEU A 10 22.17 44.85 -15.89
C LEU A 10 21.65 43.88 -14.81
N ALA A 11 20.34 43.71 -14.72
CA ALA A 11 19.73 42.70 -13.86
C ALA A 11 19.91 41.32 -14.50
N ALA A 12 20.84 40.53 -13.97
CA ALA A 12 20.99 39.10 -14.34
C ALA A 12 19.79 38.34 -13.80
N MET A 13 18.86 37.92 -14.66
CA MET A 13 17.83 36.93 -14.34
C MET A 13 18.53 35.58 -14.10
N ILE A 14 18.63 35.17 -12.84
CA ILE A 14 19.06 33.83 -12.47
C ILE A 14 17.89 32.91 -12.81
N LEU A 15 17.93 32.27 -13.97
CA LEU A 15 17.09 31.13 -14.31
C LEU A 15 17.46 29.98 -13.36
N HIS A 16 16.67 29.79 -12.30
CA HIS A 16 16.73 28.55 -11.54
C HIS A 16 16.27 27.43 -12.47
N PRO A 17 17.04 26.34 -12.61
CA PRO A 17 16.55 25.17 -13.32
C PRO A 17 15.28 24.71 -12.59
N VAL A 18 14.15 24.71 -13.30
CA VAL A 18 12.95 24.00 -12.87
C VAL A 18 13.36 22.55 -12.96
N ASP A 19 13.74 21.94 -11.82
CA ASP A 19 13.84 20.49 -11.73
C ASP A 19 12.49 19.97 -12.22
N ALA A 20 12.49 19.37 -13.40
CA ALA A 20 11.32 18.70 -13.93
C ALA A 20 10.96 17.63 -12.88
N LEU A 21 9.90 17.87 -12.11
CA LEU A 21 9.45 16.98 -11.06
C LEU A 21 9.31 15.58 -11.67
N ARG A 22 10.25 14.71 -11.36
CA ARG A 22 10.22 13.32 -11.82
C ARG A 22 8.89 12.71 -11.39
N ALA A 23 8.16 12.14 -12.36
CA ALA A 23 6.94 11.41 -12.07
C ALA A 23 7.21 10.37 -10.98
N GLN A 24 6.44 10.39 -9.89
CA GLN A 24 6.61 9.44 -8.81
C GLN A 24 6.28 8.04 -9.31
N HIS A 25 7.11 7.07 -8.91
CA HIS A 25 7.06 5.71 -9.40
C HIS A 25 6.39 4.79 -8.37
N ILE A 26 5.25 4.25 -8.76
CA ILE A 26 4.47 3.30 -7.95
C ILE A 26 4.68 1.90 -8.52
N VAL A 27 5.19 1.01 -7.69
CA VAL A 27 5.41 -0.40 -8.04
C VAL A 27 4.33 -1.24 -7.36
N PHE A 28 3.64 -2.05 -8.15
CA PHE A 28 2.70 -3.04 -7.64
C PHE A 28 3.36 -4.41 -7.65
N MET A 29 3.39 -5.09 -6.51
CA MET A 29 3.77 -6.49 -6.38
C MET A 29 2.52 -7.32 -6.15
N ILE A 30 2.14 -8.13 -7.13
CA ILE A 30 0.88 -8.88 -7.13
C ILE A 30 1.19 -10.37 -7.20
N GLY A 31 0.73 -11.13 -6.22
CA GLY A 31 1.01 -12.56 -6.09
C GLY A 31 -0.05 -13.28 -5.24
N GLU A 32 -1.32 -12.97 -5.46
CA GLU A 32 -2.44 -13.68 -4.86
C GLU A 32 -3.34 -14.29 -5.95
N ASP A 33 -4.12 -15.32 -5.64
CA ASP A 33 -4.95 -16.07 -6.59
C ASP A 33 -6.44 -16.08 -6.19
N GLU A 34 -6.83 -15.29 -5.19
CA GLU A 34 -8.16 -15.39 -4.57
C GLU A 34 -9.06 -14.21 -4.90
N TYR A 35 -8.48 -13.01 -5.02
CA TYR A 35 -9.22 -11.75 -5.15
C TYR A 35 -9.02 -11.06 -6.48
N HIS A 36 -8.45 -11.74 -7.47
CA HIS A 36 -8.25 -11.23 -8.83
C HIS A 36 -7.58 -9.85 -8.89
N THR A 37 -6.64 -9.58 -7.94
CA THR A 37 -5.98 -8.27 -7.91
C THR A 37 -5.05 -8.05 -9.09
N TRP A 38 -4.68 -9.10 -9.82
CA TRP A 38 -3.99 -8.99 -11.11
C TRP A 38 -4.85 -8.34 -12.23
N GLU A 39 -6.17 -8.23 -12.04
CA GLU A 39 -7.08 -7.52 -12.94
C GLU A 39 -7.44 -6.14 -12.38
N THR A 40 -7.84 -6.09 -11.09
CA THR A 40 -8.39 -4.88 -10.48
C THR A 40 -7.34 -3.81 -10.19
N LEU A 41 -6.11 -4.19 -9.78
CA LEU A 41 -5.06 -3.22 -9.49
C LEU A 41 -4.45 -2.56 -10.74
N PRO A 42 -4.18 -3.27 -11.86
CA PRO A 42 -3.82 -2.61 -13.11
C PRO A 42 -4.92 -1.68 -13.62
N GLU A 43 -6.20 -2.06 -13.46
CA GLU A 43 -7.31 -1.17 -13.83
C GLU A 43 -7.37 0.08 -12.95
N PHE A 44 -7.19 -0.07 -11.64
CA PHE A 44 -7.08 1.04 -10.70
C PHE A 44 -5.92 1.97 -11.09
N ALA A 45 -4.75 1.43 -11.37
CA ALA A 45 -3.59 2.21 -11.76
C ALA A 45 -3.86 3.03 -13.02
N ARG A 46 -4.41 2.40 -14.05
CA ARG A 46 -4.75 3.04 -15.33
C ARG A 46 -5.81 4.13 -15.20
N LYS A 47 -6.80 3.95 -14.31
CA LYS A 47 -7.90 4.91 -14.13
C LYS A 47 -7.59 6.02 -13.14
N GLU A 48 -6.87 5.71 -12.08
CA GLU A 48 -6.72 6.63 -10.95
C GLU A 48 -5.30 7.21 -10.82
N LEU A 49 -4.25 6.51 -11.25
CA LEU A 49 -2.87 6.95 -11.03
C LEU A 49 -2.24 7.54 -12.30
N GLU A 50 -2.22 6.81 -13.40
CA GLU A 50 -1.57 7.25 -14.64
C GLU A 50 -2.09 8.60 -15.17
N PRO A 51 -3.43 8.87 -15.17
CA PRO A 51 -3.95 10.17 -15.63
C PRO A 51 -3.52 11.35 -14.73
N ARG A 52 -3.05 11.04 -13.51
CA ARG A 52 -2.53 12.04 -12.55
C ARG A 52 -1.01 12.17 -12.59
N GLY A 53 -0.37 11.56 -13.59
CA GLY A 53 1.06 11.69 -13.85
C GLY A 53 1.96 10.73 -13.05
N TYR A 54 1.40 9.71 -12.41
CA TYR A 54 2.21 8.65 -11.78
C TYR A 54 2.78 7.69 -12.83
N ARG A 55 4.05 7.32 -12.66
CA ARG A 55 4.63 6.19 -13.38
C ARG A 55 4.30 4.90 -12.63
N VAL A 56 3.76 3.93 -13.31
CA VAL A 56 3.34 2.66 -12.72
C VAL A 56 4.14 1.49 -13.30
N THR A 57 4.56 0.57 -12.45
CA THR A 57 5.11 -0.74 -12.85
C THR A 57 4.34 -1.84 -12.14
N ILE A 58 3.80 -2.78 -12.90
CA ILE A 58 3.12 -3.96 -12.38
C ILE A 58 4.09 -5.14 -12.43
N VAL A 59 4.34 -5.75 -11.28
CA VAL A 59 5.15 -6.96 -11.13
C VAL A 59 4.24 -8.08 -10.62
N ASN A 60 3.87 -8.99 -11.51
CA ASN A 60 3.07 -10.16 -11.17
C ASN A 60 3.98 -11.33 -10.80
N ALA A 61 3.50 -12.21 -9.93
CA ALA A 61 4.07 -13.54 -9.77
C ALA A 61 3.98 -14.32 -11.09
N GLU A 62 4.99 -15.13 -11.41
CA GLU A 62 4.96 -15.98 -12.60
C GLU A 62 3.86 -17.04 -12.50
N THR A 63 3.30 -17.41 -13.65
CA THR A 63 2.29 -18.47 -13.70
C THR A 63 2.90 -19.84 -13.38
N ALA A 64 4.12 -20.11 -13.85
CA ALA A 64 4.81 -21.38 -13.66
C ALA A 64 5.43 -21.50 -12.26
N ASP A 65 5.93 -20.38 -11.70
CA ASP A 65 6.47 -20.32 -10.34
C ASP A 65 5.89 -19.10 -9.60
N LYS A 66 4.82 -19.34 -8.90
CA LYS A 66 4.08 -18.29 -8.18
C LYS A 66 4.87 -17.62 -7.05
N ASN A 67 6.06 -18.11 -6.73
CA ASN A 67 6.98 -17.47 -5.77
C ASN A 67 7.95 -16.50 -6.45
N ASN A 68 8.13 -16.60 -7.76
CA ASN A 68 9.02 -15.72 -8.51
C ASN A 68 8.30 -14.45 -9.01
N PHE A 69 8.96 -13.29 -8.86
CA PHE A 69 8.47 -11.96 -9.25
C PHE A 69 9.47 -11.30 -10.20
N PRO A 70 9.44 -11.62 -11.49
CA PRO A 70 10.40 -11.09 -12.47
C PRO A 70 10.39 -9.56 -12.52
N GLY A 71 11.58 -8.95 -12.48
CA GLY A 71 11.74 -7.50 -12.54
C GLY A 71 11.49 -6.76 -11.22
N LEU A 72 11.11 -7.44 -10.12
CA LEU A 72 10.84 -6.81 -8.83
C LEU A 72 12.04 -6.02 -8.29
N ILE A 73 13.23 -6.63 -8.30
CA ILE A 73 14.45 -6.00 -7.77
C ILE A 73 14.74 -4.71 -8.51
N GLU A 74 14.65 -4.73 -9.84
CA GLU A 74 14.90 -3.56 -10.68
C GLU A 74 13.86 -2.46 -10.46
N ALA A 75 12.57 -2.84 -10.40
CA ALA A 75 11.48 -1.89 -10.16
C ALA A 75 11.64 -1.17 -8.80
N LEU A 76 12.02 -1.90 -7.75
CA LEU A 76 12.18 -1.35 -6.40
C LEU A 76 13.33 -0.33 -6.28
N ARG A 77 14.35 -0.38 -7.15
CA ARG A 77 15.46 0.61 -7.13
C ARG A 77 14.95 2.04 -7.30
N THR A 78 13.94 2.23 -8.13
CA THR A 78 13.38 3.56 -8.44
C THR A 78 12.00 3.79 -7.90
N ALA A 79 11.42 2.84 -7.15
CA ALA A 79 10.09 2.95 -6.56
C ALA A 79 10.04 4.04 -5.49
N ASP A 80 9.01 4.86 -5.52
CA ASP A 80 8.64 5.83 -4.48
C ASP A 80 7.56 5.26 -3.56
N LEU A 81 6.75 4.28 -4.04
CA LEU A 81 5.79 3.52 -3.26
C LEU A 81 5.74 2.06 -3.74
N LEU A 82 5.68 1.12 -2.82
CA LEU A 82 5.33 -0.28 -3.07
C LEU A 82 3.87 -0.52 -2.68
N VAL A 83 3.04 -0.95 -3.64
CA VAL A 83 1.70 -1.48 -3.40
C VAL A 83 1.78 -3.00 -3.40
N LEU A 84 1.37 -3.63 -2.30
CA LEU A 84 1.52 -5.06 -2.07
C LEU A 84 0.16 -5.76 -2.02
N SER A 85 -0.06 -6.71 -2.92
CA SER A 85 -1.17 -7.66 -2.91
C SER A 85 -0.63 -9.07 -3.17
N VAL A 86 -0.12 -9.69 -2.12
CA VAL A 86 0.53 -11.01 -2.16
C VAL A 86 -0.09 -11.91 -1.10
N ARG A 87 -0.21 -13.21 -1.39
CA ARG A 87 -0.79 -14.19 -0.48
C ARG A 87 0.09 -15.43 -0.34
N ARG A 88 0.72 -15.58 0.83
CA ARG A 88 1.48 -16.77 1.23
C ARG A 88 2.49 -17.23 0.17
N ARG A 89 3.29 -16.28 -0.33
CA ARG A 89 4.40 -16.56 -1.24
C ARG A 89 5.71 -16.65 -0.46
N THR A 90 6.59 -17.49 -0.97
CA THR A 90 7.96 -17.64 -0.49
C THR A 90 8.94 -17.25 -1.59
N PRO A 91 9.13 -15.93 -1.84
CA PRO A 91 10.00 -15.49 -2.93
C PRO A 91 11.45 -15.96 -2.74
N PRO A 92 12.26 -16.02 -3.81
CA PRO A 92 13.70 -16.14 -3.68
C PRO A 92 14.27 -15.15 -2.67
N ALA A 93 15.26 -15.55 -1.90
CA ALA A 93 15.84 -14.76 -0.81
C ALA A 93 16.32 -13.37 -1.28
N GLU A 94 16.82 -13.26 -2.52
CA GLU A 94 17.22 -11.98 -3.11
C GLU A 94 16.04 -11.03 -3.35
N GLN A 95 14.89 -11.54 -3.80
CA GLN A 95 13.68 -10.74 -4.04
C GLN A 95 13.06 -10.27 -2.72
N LEU A 96 12.93 -11.17 -1.73
CA LEU A 96 12.45 -10.78 -0.41
C LEU A 96 13.44 -9.86 0.30
N GLY A 97 14.75 -10.07 0.11
CA GLY A 97 15.81 -9.19 0.57
C GLY A 97 15.71 -7.77 -0.02
N ALA A 98 15.34 -7.65 -1.30
CA ALA A 98 15.10 -6.35 -1.93
C ALA A 98 13.89 -5.61 -1.31
N VAL A 99 12.79 -6.32 -0.98
CA VAL A 99 11.64 -5.74 -0.26
C VAL A 99 12.07 -5.26 1.13
N ARG A 100 12.86 -6.07 1.87
CA ARG A 100 13.39 -5.68 3.19
C ARG A 100 14.26 -4.43 3.10
N ALA A 101 15.18 -4.38 2.14
CA ALA A 101 16.08 -3.25 1.92
C ALA A 101 15.29 -1.97 1.53
N TYR A 102 14.27 -2.11 0.69
CA TYR A 102 13.36 -1.03 0.31
C TYR A 102 12.69 -0.39 1.54
N LEU A 103 12.11 -1.20 2.41
CA LEU A 103 11.44 -0.74 3.64
C LEU A 103 12.44 -0.19 4.66
N ALA A 104 13.60 -0.84 4.84
CA ALA A 104 14.67 -0.36 5.73
C ALA A 104 15.25 0.99 5.28
N ALA A 105 15.14 1.33 3.99
CA ALA A 105 15.47 2.64 3.48
C ALA A 105 14.46 3.74 3.83
N GLY A 106 13.35 3.40 4.52
CA GLY A 106 12.28 4.33 4.92
C GLY A 106 11.25 4.57 3.82
N LYS A 107 11.25 3.76 2.77
CA LYS A 107 10.30 3.90 1.66
C LYS A 107 8.94 3.31 2.01
N PRO A 108 7.83 3.94 1.57
CA PRO A 108 6.49 3.61 2.01
C PRO A 108 5.91 2.35 1.37
N LEU A 109 4.92 1.76 2.05
CA LEU A 109 4.17 0.61 1.56
C LEU A 109 2.66 0.81 1.74
N LEU A 110 1.89 0.38 0.73
CA LEU A 110 0.44 0.22 0.80
C LEU A 110 0.11 -1.26 0.66
N GLY A 111 -0.41 -1.88 1.74
CA GLY A 111 -0.83 -3.28 1.75
C GLY A 111 -2.32 -3.43 1.53
N ILE A 112 -2.72 -4.39 0.71
CA ILE A 112 -4.12 -4.66 0.39
C ILE A 112 -4.45 -6.11 0.76
N ARG A 113 -5.51 -6.28 1.50
CA ARG A 113 -6.17 -7.54 1.85
C ARG A 113 -5.17 -8.63 2.26
N THR A 114 -4.79 -9.54 1.36
CA THR A 114 -3.91 -10.67 1.66
C THR A 114 -2.47 -10.29 2.02
N ALA A 115 -2.12 -9.00 1.90
CA ALA A 115 -0.78 -8.53 2.27
C ALA A 115 -0.42 -8.82 3.74
N CYS A 116 -1.41 -8.93 4.66
CA CYS A 116 -1.17 -9.29 6.06
C CYS A 116 -0.56 -10.70 6.23
N HIS A 117 -0.68 -11.56 5.25
CA HIS A 117 -0.01 -12.86 5.24
C HIS A 117 0.76 -13.11 3.94
N ALA A 118 1.33 -12.04 3.37
CA ALA A 118 2.02 -12.07 2.09
C ALA A 118 3.15 -13.11 2.04
N PHE A 119 4.01 -13.10 3.06
CA PHE A 119 5.24 -13.89 3.11
C PHE A 119 5.27 -14.88 4.28
N ALA A 120 4.13 -15.05 4.96
CA ALA A 120 4.00 -15.95 6.10
C ALA A 120 3.39 -17.30 5.67
N LEU A 121 4.05 -18.39 6.01
CA LEU A 121 3.53 -19.73 5.87
C LEU A 121 2.51 -20.02 6.98
N ARG A 122 1.57 -20.93 6.71
CA ARG A 122 0.73 -21.51 7.76
C ARG A 122 1.57 -22.46 8.61
N PRO A 123 1.18 -22.73 9.86
CA PRO A 123 1.86 -23.72 10.70
C PRO A 123 1.90 -25.13 10.08
N THR A 124 0.95 -25.43 9.19
CA THR A 124 0.84 -26.72 8.49
C THR A 124 1.60 -26.77 7.16
N ASP A 125 2.06 -25.62 6.66
CA ASP A 125 2.81 -25.58 5.41
C ASP A 125 4.25 -26.07 5.64
N PRO A 126 4.88 -26.76 4.67
CA PRO A 126 6.27 -27.15 4.79
C PRO A 126 7.17 -25.90 4.86
N PRO A 127 8.31 -25.98 5.58
CA PRO A 127 9.27 -24.89 5.59
C PRO A 127 9.75 -24.53 4.18
N ALA A 128 9.96 -23.25 3.91
CA ALA A 128 10.57 -22.84 2.65
C ALA A 128 12.01 -23.36 2.57
N ALA A 129 12.31 -24.08 1.50
CA ALA A 129 13.68 -24.56 1.22
C ALA A 129 14.44 -23.51 0.40
N ALA A 130 15.75 -23.39 0.63
CA ALA A 130 16.60 -22.53 -0.18
C ALA A 130 16.45 -22.84 -1.68
N PRO A 131 16.44 -21.83 -2.56
CA PRO A 131 16.68 -20.39 -2.34
C PRO A 131 15.46 -19.57 -1.88
N LEU A 132 14.33 -20.21 -1.57
CA LEU A 132 13.09 -19.55 -1.15
C LEU A 132 13.20 -19.05 0.31
N SER A 133 12.45 -18.00 0.64
CA SER A 133 12.49 -17.37 1.96
C SER A 133 11.11 -16.92 2.42
N THR A 134 10.96 -16.72 3.74
CA THR A 134 9.74 -16.25 4.39
C THR A 134 9.98 -15.01 5.21
N TRP A 135 8.89 -14.33 5.57
CA TRP A 135 8.87 -13.25 6.55
C TRP A 135 7.64 -13.42 7.45
N GLN A 136 7.78 -14.30 8.45
CA GLN A 136 6.66 -14.75 9.27
C GLN A 136 6.02 -13.64 10.11
N ASP A 137 6.82 -12.70 10.59
CA ASP A 137 6.38 -11.54 11.38
C ASP A 137 6.12 -10.27 10.54
N PHE A 138 5.93 -10.43 9.21
CA PHE A 138 5.68 -9.30 8.31
C PHE A 138 4.45 -8.50 8.71
N ASP A 139 3.35 -9.16 9.08
CA ASP A 139 2.12 -8.48 9.51
C ASP A 139 2.34 -7.64 10.77
N PRO A 140 2.72 -8.20 11.91
CA PRO A 140 2.91 -7.38 13.11
C PRO A 140 4.06 -6.39 12.97
N ALA A 141 5.18 -6.79 12.40
CA ALA A 141 6.37 -5.94 12.35
C ALA A 141 6.28 -4.80 11.33
N VAL A 142 5.68 -5.05 10.17
CA VAL A 142 5.64 -4.07 9.06
C VAL A 142 4.29 -3.41 8.93
N LEU A 143 3.21 -4.19 8.90
CA LEU A 143 1.86 -3.64 8.70
C LEU A 143 1.24 -3.14 9.99
N GLY A 144 1.73 -3.58 11.15
CA GLY A 144 1.15 -3.25 12.45
C GLY A 144 -0.18 -3.97 12.70
N GLY A 145 -0.44 -5.06 11.97
CA GLY A 145 -1.62 -5.90 12.11
C GLY A 145 -1.40 -7.10 13.04
N HIS A 146 -2.43 -7.90 13.16
CA HIS A 146 -2.37 -9.18 13.89
C HIS A 146 -3.34 -10.18 13.27
N TYR A 147 -3.19 -10.44 11.97
CA TYR A 147 -4.09 -11.34 11.25
C TYR A 147 -3.97 -12.77 11.77
N THR A 148 -5.07 -13.29 12.29
CA THR A 148 -5.16 -14.68 12.77
C THR A 148 -6.04 -15.56 11.90
N ASN A 149 -7.13 -15.00 11.36
CA ASN A 149 -8.12 -15.68 10.53
C ASN A 149 -9.11 -14.67 9.95
N HIS A 150 -10.21 -15.13 9.41
CA HIS A 150 -11.36 -14.33 8.99
C HIS A 150 -12.65 -14.95 9.51
N TYR A 151 -13.71 -14.16 9.52
CA TYR A 151 -15.07 -14.68 9.71
C TYR A 151 -15.55 -15.36 8.43
N ASP A 152 -16.58 -16.18 8.54
CA ASP A 152 -17.19 -16.84 7.38
C ASP A 152 -17.68 -15.80 6.37
N ALA A 153 -17.76 -16.19 5.10
CA ALA A 153 -18.39 -15.38 4.08
C ALA A 153 -19.88 -15.16 4.44
N GLY A 154 -20.29 -13.91 4.39
CA GLY A 154 -21.63 -13.52 4.86
C GLY A 154 -22.07 -12.18 4.30
N PRO A 155 -22.92 -11.45 5.03
CA PRO A 155 -23.34 -10.13 4.61
C PRO A 155 -22.15 -9.19 4.45
N PRO A 156 -22.26 -8.14 3.60
CA PRO A 156 -21.23 -7.13 3.45
C PRO A 156 -20.84 -6.52 4.79
N THR A 157 -19.56 -6.29 4.96
CA THR A 157 -19.02 -5.58 6.12
C THR A 157 -19.48 -4.14 6.10
N VAL A 158 -20.18 -3.70 7.15
CA VAL A 158 -20.51 -2.30 7.37
C VAL A 158 -19.26 -1.58 7.89
N VAL A 159 -18.89 -0.48 7.24
CA VAL A 159 -17.67 0.28 7.57
C VAL A 159 -18.03 1.56 8.31
N ALA A 160 -17.29 1.88 9.36
CA ALA A 160 -17.42 3.10 10.14
C ALA A 160 -16.05 3.72 10.43
N LEU A 161 -16.03 5.00 10.80
CA LEU A 161 -14.81 5.66 11.27
C LEU A 161 -14.32 5.02 12.57
N ALA A 162 -13.03 4.78 12.65
CA ALA A 162 -12.41 4.45 13.93
C ALA A 162 -12.44 5.67 14.87
N PRO A 163 -12.48 5.48 16.17
CA PRO A 163 -12.41 6.59 17.13
C PRO A 163 -11.20 7.50 16.83
N ARG A 164 -11.45 8.82 16.75
CA ARG A 164 -10.45 9.88 16.49
C ARG A 164 -9.85 9.91 15.06
N ALA A 165 -10.28 9.07 14.13
CA ALA A 165 -9.73 8.99 12.78
C ALA A 165 -10.23 10.08 11.81
N GLY A 166 -11.36 10.75 12.10
CA GLY A 166 -12.15 11.54 11.13
C GLY A 166 -11.44 12.71 10.42
N LYS A 167 -10.24 13.12 10.85
CA LYS A 167 -9.44 14.18 10.22
C LYS A 167 -8.21 13.66 9.47
N HIS A 168 -8.03 12.34 9.40
CA HIS A 168 -6.86 11.79 8.75
C HIS A 168 -6.90 12.03 7.22
N PRO A 169 -5.80 12.45 6.56
CA PRO A 169 -5.78 12.76 5.11
C PRO A 169 -6.32 11.62 4.23
N ILE A 170 -6.05 10.37 4.58
CA ILE A 170 -6.55 9.18 3.86
C ILE A 170 -8.09 9.16 3.78
N LEU A 171 -8.78 9.75 4.75
CA LEU A 171 -10.25 9.77 4.82
C LEU A 171 -10.88 10.99 4.15
N GLN A 172 -10.08 11.88 3.58
CA GLN A 172 -10.57 13.11 2.97
C GLN A 172 -11.49 12.82 1.77
N GLY A 173 -12.69 13.39 1.80
CA GLY A 173 -13.68 13.28 0.73
C GLY A 173 -14.31 11.90 0.59
N ILE A 174 -14.19 11.03 1.60
CA ILE A 174 -14.82 9.71 1.64
C ILE A 174 -16.14 9.81 2.42
N SER A 175 -17.23 9.34 1.80
CA SER A 175 -18.51 9.09 2.48
C SER A 175 -18.49 7.68 3.06
N VAL A 176 -18.13 7.56 4.34
CA VAL A 176 -17.90 6.25 4.98
C VAL A 176 -19.18 5.41 5.03
N GLU A 177 -20.35 6.04 5.11
CA GLU A 177 -21.65 5.39 5.07
C GLU A 177 -21.95 4.69 3.72
N ARG A 178 -21.22 5.04 2.66
CA ARG A 178 -21.31 4.40 1.33
C ARG A 178 -20.21 3.37 1.09
N LEU A 179 -19.27 3.22 2.04
CA LEU A 179 -18.20 2.26 1.96
C LEU A 179 -18.62 0.96 2.65
N THR A 180 -18.59 -0.13 1.92
CA THR A 180 -18.83 -1.48 2.41
C THR A 180 -17.72 -2.41 1.98
N GLY A 181 -17.46 -3.47 2.75
CA GLY A 181 -16.54 -4.52 2.35
C GLY A 181 -17.30 -5.75 1.86
N ALA A 182 -17.04 -6.19 0.63
CA ALA A 182 -17.70 -7.35 0.03
C ALA A 182 -17.06 -8.69 0.45
N GLY A 183 -15.78 -8.67 0.83
CA GLY A 183 -15.07 -9.86 1.29
C GLY A 183 -15.33 -10.19 2.77
N SER A 184 -14.93 -11.39 3.19
CA SER A 184 -14.99 -11.79 4.60
C SER A 184 -14.20 -10.81 5.48
N LEU A 185 -14.76 -10.48 6.64
CA LEU A 185 -14.11 -9.63 7.64
C LEU A 185 -12.93 -10.38 8.27
N TYR A 186 -11.74 -9.75 8.28
CA TYR A 186 -10.53 -10.32 8.89
C TYR A 186 -10.51 -10.11 10.40
N LYS A 187 -10.00 -11.11 11.13
CA LYS A 187 -9.74 -11.06 12.57
C LYS A 187 -8.32 -10.54 12.76
N VAL A 188 -8.19 -9.28 13.15
CA VAL A 188 -6.91 -8.57 13.22
C VAL A 188 -6.67 -7.85 14.55
N ASN A 189 -7.67 -7.83 15.43
CA ASN A 189 -7.51 -7.26 16.76
C ASN A 189 -6.69 -8.18 17.70
N PRO A 190 -5.87 -7.58 18.61
CA PRO A 190 -5.50 -6.16 18.67
C PRO A 190 -4.47 -5.80 17.61
N LEU A 191 -4.47 -4.54 17.14
CA LEU A 191 -3.37 -4.01 16.32
C LEU A 191 -2.12 -3.80 17.19
N GLU A 192 -0.95 -3.79 16.55
CA GLU A 192 0.32 -3.53 17.21
C GLU A 192 0.41 -2.10 17.77
N SER A 193 1.22 -1.94 18.80
CA SER A 193 1.48 -0.63 19.40
C SER A 193 2.02 0.36 18.34
N GLY A 194 1.53 1.61 18.39
CA GLY A 194 1.88 2.64 17.42
C GLY A 194 1.10 2.58 16.10
N THR A 195 0.18 1.62 15.95
CA THR A 195 -0.74 1.56 14.82
C THR A 195 -1.97 2.44 15.06
N THR A 196 -2.37 3.19 14.02
CA THR A 196 -3.53 4.09 14.08
C THR A 196 -4.66 3.53 13.22
N PRO A 197 -5.74 2.98 13.80
CA PRO A 197 -6.90 2.55 13.06
C PRO A 197 -7.62 3.75 12.44
N LEU A 198 -8.06 3.63 11.18
CA LEU A 198 -8.80 4.64 10.45
C LEU A 198 -10.26 4.24 10.25
N LEU A 199 -10.49 2.97 9.90
CA LEU A 199 -11.81 2.43 9.64
C LEU A 199 -12.00 1.12 10.42
N MET A 200 -13.22 0.94 10.92
CA MET A 200 -13.69 -0.28 11.59
C MET A 200 -14.74 -0.96 10.73
N GLY A 201 -14.70 -2.28 10.65
CA GLY A 201 -15.69 -3.10 9.99
C GLY A 201 -16.52 -3.89 10.98
N THR A 202 -17.81 -4.04 10.72
CA THR A 202 -18.73 -4.86 11.51
C THR A 202 -19.57 -5.76 10.63
N ILE A 203 -19.84 -6.96 11.13
CA ILE A 203 -20.84 -7.89 10.60
C ILE A 203 -21.73 -8.38 11.75
N PRO A 204 -22.95 -8.83 11.49
CA PRO A 204 -23.83 -9.37 12.53
C PRO A 204 -23.16 -10.50 13.33
N GLY A 205 -23.25 -10.44 14.65
CA GLY A 205 -22.74 -11.48 15.55
C GLY A 205 -21.24 -11.52 15.76
N ALA A 206 -20.48 -10.56 15.24
CA ALA A 206 -19.02 -10.46 15.46
C ALA A 206 -18.64 -9.11 16.09
N PRO A 207 -17.57 -9.07 16.89
CA PRO A 207 -17.01 -7.80 17.35
C PRO A 207 -16.46 -6.99 16.17
N PRO A 208 -16.38 -5.64 16.32
CA PRO A 208 -15.75 -4.79 15.32
C PRO A 208 -14.27 -5.12 15.13
N GLU A 209 -13.82 -5.12 13.87
CA GLU A 209 -12.42 -5.32 13.50
C GLU A 209 -11.90 -4.11 12.73
N PRO A 210 -10.65 -3.69 12.91
CA PRO A 210 -10.03 -2.69 12.03
C PRO A 210 -9.99 -3.20 10.57
N VAL A 211 -10.41 -2.35 9.62
CA VAL A 211 -10.37 -2.68 8.19
C VAL A 211 -9.45 -1.76 7.39
N ALA A 212 -8.99 -0.65 8.00
CA ALA A 212 -7.93 0.19 7.44
C ALA A 212 -7.18 0.90 8.57
N TRP A 213 -5.86 0.99 8.43
CA TRP A 213 -5.01 1.64 9.42
C TRP A 213 -3.69 2.13 8.83
N THR A 214 -2.99 2.98 9.60
CA THR A 214 -1.61 3.38 9.31
C THR A 214 -0.67 2.90 10.39
N HIS A 215 0.55 2.62 9.98
CA HIS A 215 1.66 2.22 10.83
C HIS A 215 2.96 2.88 10.37
N THR A 216 4.01 2.78 11.16
CA THR A 216 5.37 3.18 10.76
C THR A 216 6.35 2.04 11.00
N TYR A 217 7.22 1.78 10.02
CA TYR A 217 8.17 0.67 10.09
C TYR A 217 9.62 1.15 10.14
N GLY A 218 10.38 0.50 11.01
CA GLY A 218 11.83 0.65 11.09
C GLY A 218 12.32 2.00 11.63
N SER A 219 13.63 2.14 11.76
CA SER A 219 14.26 3.36 12.32
C SER A 219 14.07 4.61 11.46
N LYS A 220 13.83 4.44 10.15
CA LYS A 220 13.55 5.53 9.21
C LYS A 220 12.07 5.85 9.07
N GLN A 221 11.21 5.25 9.88
CA GLN A 221 9.78 5.54 9.95
C GLN A 221 9.08 5.47 8.59
N ALA A 222 9.31 4.38 7.84
CA ALA A 222 8.60 4.12 6.60
C ALA A 222 7.09 4.18 6.83
N ARG A 223 6.37 4.99 6.04
CA ARG A 223 4.91 5.11 6.16
C ARG A 223 4.23 3.88 5.59
N ILE A 224 3.39 3.25 6.38
CA ILE A 224 2.63 2.06 6.01
C ILE A 224 1.14 2.39 6.07
N PHE A 225 0.43 2.16 4.98
CA PHE A 225 -1.03 2.10 4.96
C PHE A 225 -1.46 0.69 4.61
N TYR A 226 -2.40 0.16 5.35
CA TYR A 226 -2.99 -1.15 5.07
C TYR A 226 -4.52 -1.08 5.11
N THR A 227 -5.15 -1.88 4.24
CA THR A 227 -6.59 -2.15 4.30
C THR A 227 -6.88 -3.62 4.05
N SER A 228 -7.77 -4.22 4.87
CA SER A 228 -8.30 -5.56 4.66
C SER A 228 -9.45 -5.61 3.64
N LEU A 229 -9.93 -4.45 3.19
CA LEU A 229 -10.78 -4.36 1.99
C LEU A 229 -9.95 -4.69 0.76
N GLY A 230 -10.59 -4.97 -0.37
CA GLY A 230 -9.90 -5.31 -1.62
C GLY A 230 -10.45 -6.56 -2.30
N HIS A 231 -11.69 -6.97 -1.97
CA HIS A 231 -12.46 -7.90 -2.79
C HIS A 231 -12.73 -7.28 -4.18
N PRO A 232 -12.85 -8.05 -5.27
CA PRO A 232 -13.13 -7.50 -6.60
C PRO A 232 -14.30 -6.51 -6.64
N ASP A 233 -15.35 -6.77 -5.87
CA ASP A 233 -16.51 -5.89 -5.80
C ASP A 233 -16.24 -4.58 -5.06
N ASP A 234 -15.27 -4.54 -4.14
CA ASP A 234 -14.87 -3.30 -3.48
C ASP A 234 -14.31 -2.29 -4.50
N PHE A 235 -13.60 -2.75 -5.53
CA PHE A 235 -13.07 -1.88 -6.60
C PHE A 235 -14.16 -1.22 -7.46
N LYS A 236 -15.41 -1.75 -7.44
CA LYS A 236 -16.56 -1.10 -8.10
C LYS A 236 -17.03 0.11 -7.30
N ASN A 237 -16.76 0.17 -5.99
CA ASN A 237 -17.12 1.27 -5.11
C ASN A 237 -16.15 2.46 -5.26
N SER A 238 -16.67 3.65 -5.59
CA SER A 238 -15.87 4.87 -5.75
C SER A 238 -15.20 5.31 -4.45
N GLU A 239 -15.83 5.07 -3.29
CA GLU A 239 -15.26 5.41 -1.99
C GLU A 239 -14.04 4.55 -1.66
N PHE A 240 -14.07 3.25 -2.04
CA PHE A 240 -12.90 2.38 -1.89
C PHE A 240 -11.75 2.81 -2.81
N ARG A 241 -12.03 3.12 -4.08
CA ARG A 241 -10.97 3.62 -4.97
C ARG A 241 -10.38 4.93 -4.48
N ARG A 242 -11.22 5.84 -3.92
CA ARG A 242 -10.75 7.07 -3.27
C ARG A 242 -9.89 6.78 -2.04
N LEU A 243 -10.29 5.80 -1.21
CA LEU A 243 -9.50 5.36 -0.06
C LEU A 243 -8.10 4.91 -0.48
N LEU A 244 -8.01 4.09 -1.51
CA LEU A 244 -6.72 3.63 -2.05
C LEU A 244 -5.90 4.79 -2.62
N PHE A 245 -6.52 5.67 -3.40
CA PHE A 245 -5.84 6.84 -3.97
C PHE A 245 -5.30 7.76 -2.86
N ASN A 246 -6.12 8.10 -1.88
CA ASN A 246 -5.68 8.91 -0.74
C ASN A 246 -4.56 8.21 0.06
N GLY A 247 -4.62 6.87 0.16
CA GLY A 247 -3.56 6.07 0.77
C GLY A 247 -2.24 6.18 0.01
N VAL A 248 -2.27 6.18 -1.32
CA VAL A 248 -1.10 6.45 -2.17
C VAL A 248 -0.53 7.83 -1.89
N GLU A 249 -1.37 8.89 -1.98
CA GLU A 249 -0.95 10.28 -1.75
C GLU A 249 -0.33 10.47 -0.36
N TRP A 250 -0.99 9.96 0.67
CA TRP A 250 -0.49 10.04 2.04
C TRP A 250 0.84 9.30 2.20
N ALA A 251 0.98 8.11 1.64
CA ALA A 251 2.18 7.30 1.79
C ALA A 251 3.41 8.02 1.19
N ILE A 252 3.26 8.65 0.03
CA ILE A 252 4.34 9.39 -0.64
C ILE A 252 4.52 10.84 -0.13
N GLY A 253 3.69 11.29 0.84
CA GLY A 253 3.84 12.59 1.50
C GLY A 253 3.21 13.78 0.77
N ARG A 254 2.15 13.52 0.00
CA ARG A 254 1.31 14.55 -0.65
C ARG A 254 0.03 14.83 0.10
#